data_e097d0bf35ae61a1d566434a07fd4459
#
_entry.id   e097d0bf35ae61a1d566434a07fd4459
#
_cell.length_a   1.000
_cell.length_b   1.000
_cell.length_c   1.000
_cell.angle_alpha   90.00
_cell.angle_beta   90.00
_cell.angle_gamma   90.00
#
_symmetry.space_group_name_H-M   'P 1'
#
loop_
_entity.id
_entity.type
_entity.pdbx_description
1 polymer ?
#
loop_
_entity_poly.entity_id
_entity_poly.type
_entity_poly.pdbx_seq_one_letter_code
_entity_poly.pdbx_strand_id
1 'polypeptide(L)'
;MNKIKVFENKKVRTAWNEETEDWFFSVIDVIEILTESENPRRYWSDLKIKLSTEGSELYDDIVQLKLPAADGKMRLTDVLDTKGILRLVQSVPSPKAEPFKMWLAKVGSDRLDEIADP
;
A
#
# COMPACT_ATOMS: atom_id res chain seq x y z
N MET A 1 2.08 -1.19 -15.10
CA MET A 1 3.41 -1.73 -14.81
C MET A 1 3.55 -2.03 -13.32
N ASN A 2 3.93 -3.25 -12.99
CA ASN A 2 4.12 -3.66 -11.61
C ASN A 2 5.58 -3.49 -11.21
N LYS A 3 5.80 -2.96 -10.02
CA LYS A 3 7.14 -2.81 -9.47
C LYS A 3 7.16 -3.22 -8.00
N ILE A 4 8.34 -3.52 -7.49
CA ILE A 4 8.54 -3.74 -6.07
C ILE A 4 9.37 -2.57 -5.56
N LYS A 5 8.85 -1.89 -4.55
CA LYS A 5 9.56 -0.83 -3.83
C LYS A 5 10.02 -1.39 -2.49
N VAL A 6 11.07 -0.84 -1.93
CA VAL A 6 11.66 -1.39 -0.69
C VAL A 6 11.66 -0.32 0.39
N PHE A 7 11.14 -0.69 1.56
CA PHE A 7 11.21 0.10 2.78
C PHE A 7 11.91 -0.71 3.86
N GLU A 8 13.07 -0.24 4.34
CA GLU A 8 13.84 -0.91 5.40
C GLU A 8 13.96 -2.43 5.20
N ASN A 9 14.35 -2.85 4.00
CA ASN A 9 14.50 -4.25 3.62
C ASN A 9 13.20 -5.03 3.47
N LYS A 10 12.05 -4.37 3.60
CA LYS A 10 10.73 -4.96 3.37
C LYS A 10 10.24 -4.59 1.99
N LYS A 11 9.68 -5.55 1.28
CA LYS A 11 9.19 -5.35 -0.08
C LYS A 11 7.74 -4.91 -0.08
N VAL A 12 7.43 -3.88 -0.88
CA VAL A 12 6.07 -3.42 -1.11
C VAL A 12 5.77 -3.57 -2.58
N ARG A 13 4.82 -4.42 -2.93
CA ARG A 13 4.39 -4.59 -4.31
C ARG A 13 3.57 -3.39 -4.72
N THR A 14 3.82 -2.87 -5.92
CA THR A 14 3.13 -1.68 -6.43
C THR A 14 2.71 -1.89 -7.87
N ALA A 15 1.73 -1.10 -8.31
CA ALA A 15 1.31 -1.05 -9.71
C ALA A 15 1.05 0.41 -10.07
N TRP A 16 1.49 0.80 -11.27
CA TRP A 16 1.28 2.15 -11.77
C TRP A 16 -0.11 2.27 -12.40
N ASN A 17 -0.83 3.32 -12.05
CA ASN A 17 -2.12 3.66 -12.65
C ASN A 17 -1.94 4.83 -13.60
N GLU A 18 -2.04 4.56 -14.90
CA GLU A 18 -1.87 5.58 -15.93
C GLU A 18 -2.96 6.65 -15.89
N GLU A 19 -4.17 6.29 -15.52
CA GLU A 19 -5.30 7.23 -15.51
C GLU A 19 -5.14 8.32 -14.47
N THR A 20 -4.66 7.95 -13.28
CA THR A 20 -4.50 8.91 -12.17
C THR A 20 -3.06 9.36 -12.00
N GLU A 21 -2.13 8.75 -12.74
CA GLU A 21 -0.70 9.03 -12.64
C GLU A 21 -0.22 8.87 -11.19
N ASP A 22 -0.62 7.77 -10.58
CA ASP A 22 -0.29 7.46 -9.19
C ASP A 22 0.01 5.97 -9.06
N TRP A 23 0.64 5.60 -7.96
CA TRP A 23 0.93 4.21 -7.63
C TRP A 23 -0.21 3.63 -6.81
N PHE A 24 -0.51 2.35 -7.05
CA PHE A 24 -1.25 1.52 -6.11
C PHE A 24 -0.25 0.69 -5.30
N PHE A 25 -0.50 0.54 -4.02
CA PHE A 25 0.38 -0.18 -3.08
C PHE A 25 -0.39 -1.33 -2.47
N SER A 26 0.27 -2.50 -2.34
CA SER A 26 -0.31 -3.65 -1.66
C SER A 26 -0.56 -3.33 -0.19
N VAL A 27 -1.82 -3.40 0.23
CA VAL A 27 -2.20 -3.08 1.61
C VAL A 27 -1.56 -4.06 2.59
N ILE A 28 -1.57 -5.34 2.27
CA ILE A 28 -0.99 -6.37 3.14
C ILE A 28 0.50 -6.12 3.39
N ASP A 29 1.23 -5.73 2.34
CA ASP A 29 2.66 -5.44 2.48
C ASP A 29 2.90 -4.26 3.40
N VAL A 30 2.07 -3.21 3.29
CA VAL A 30 2.15 -2.03 4.17
C VAL A 30 1.79 -2.40 5.61
N ILE A 31 0.74 -3.19 5.79
CA ILE A 31 0.33 -3.66 7.12
C ILE A 31 1.47 -4.43 7.80
N GLU A 32 2.13 -5.31 7.06
CA GLU A 32 3.26 -6.07 7.59
C GLU A 32 4.37 -5.14 8.10
N ILE A 33 4.67 -4.10 7.34
CA ILE A 33 5.69 -3.13 7.72
C ILE A 33 5.28 -2.36 8.98
N LEU A 34 4.06 -1.86 9.01
CA LEU A 34 3.59 -1.00 10.10
C LEU A 34 3.41 -1.77 11.41
N THR A 35 2.91 -2.99 11.34
CA THR A 35 2.56 -3.76 12.53
C THR A 35 3.61 -4.78 12.93
N GLU A 36 4.48 -5.17 11.99
CA GLU A 36 5.43 -6.27 12.16
C GLU A 36 4.71 -7.56 12.55
N SER A 37 3.43 -7.68 12.17
CA SER A 37 2.60 -8.83 12.47
C SER A 37 3.08 -10.08 11.74
N GLU A 38 3.02 -11.22 12.42
CA GLU A 38 3.29 -12.52 11.80
C GLU A 38 2.17 -12.94 10.87
N ASN A 39 0.98 -12.34 11.05
CA ASN A 39 -0.18 -12.63 10.21
C ASN A 39 -0.82 -11.34 9.71
N PRO A 40 -0.20 -10.65 8.73
CA PRO A 40 -0.74 -9.38 8.21
C PRO A 40 -2.09 -9.57 7.51
N ARG A 41 -2.36 -10.74 6.94
CA ARG A 41 -3.64 -11.00 6.28
C ARG A 41 -4.80 -10.96 7.27
N ARG A 42 -4.61 -11.54 8.44
CA ARG A 42 -5.63 -11.53 9.48
C ARG A 42 -5.82 -10.14 10.04
N TYR A 43 -4.72 -9.43 10.28
CA TYR A 43 -4.78 -8.05 10.74
C TYR A 43 -5.61 -7.22 9.77
N TRP A 44 -5.32 -7.32 8.49
CA TRP A 44 -6.04 -6.56 7.46
C TRP A 44 -7.52 -6.97 7.36
N SER A 45 -7.82 -8.25 7.44
CA SER A 45 -9.20 -8.73 7.44
C SER A 45 -10.02 -8.09 8.57
N ASP A 46 -9.47 -8.10 9.77
CA ASP A 46 -10.14 -7.53 10.94
C ASP A 46 -10.31 -6.02 10.78
N LEU A 47 -9.29 -5.34 10.29
CA LEU A 47 -9.34 -3.90 10.06
C LEU A 47 -10.38 -3.54 8.98
N LYS A 48 -10.46 -4.33 7.90
CA LYS A 48 -11.46 -4.10 6.85
C LYS A 48 -12.88 -4.16 7.40
N ILE A 49 -13.15 -5.14 8.25
CA ILE A 49 -14.47 -5.28 8.86
C ILE A 49 -14.79 -4.03 9.66
N LYS A 50 -13.84 -3.56 10.46
CA LYS A 50 -14.01 -2.35 11.26
C LYS A 50 -14.27 -1.13 10.39
N LEU A 51 -13.47 -0.94 9.34
CA LEU A 51 -13.62 0.19 8.41
C LEU A 51 -14.98 0.16 7.72
N SER A 52 -15.41 -1.03 7.28
CA SER A 52 -16.71 -1.20 6.64
C SER A 52 -17.86 -0.86 7.60
N THR A 53 -17.76 -1.34 8.85
CA THR A 53 -18.78 -1.11 9.87
C THR A 53 -18.89 0.38 10.22
N GLU A 54 -17.77 1.09 10.25
CA GLU A 54 -17.75 2.52 10.57
C GLU A 54 -18.15 3.41 9.38
N GLY A 55 -18.34 2.83 8.20
CA GLY A 55 -18.65 3.58 6.98
C GLY A 55 -17.51 4.44 6.51
N SER A 56 -16.26 3.98 6.71
CA SER A 56 -15.07 4.72 6.35
C SER A 56 -14.93 4.88 4.84
N GLU A 57 -14.57 6.09 4.39
CA GLU A 57 -14.23 6.34 2.99
C GLU A 57 -13.05 5.50 2.53
N LEU A 58 -12.15 5.18 3.45
CA LEU A 58 -10.99 4.34 3.15
C LEU A 58 -11.42 2.98 2.61
N TYR A 59 -12.48 2.39 3.18
CA TYR A 59 -13.00 1.12 2.71
C TYR A 59 -13.45 1.22 1.25
N ASP A 60 -14.09 2.31 0.89
CA ASP A 60 -14.59 2.51 -0.48
C ASP A 60 -13.46 2.73 -1.49
N ASP A 61 -12.29 3.15 -1.04
CA ASP A 61 -11.14 3.41 -1.89
C ASP A 61 -10.34 2.14 -2.23
N ILE A 62 -10.65 1.01 -1.58
CA ILE A 62 -9.93 -0.24 -1.81
C ILE A 62 -10.21 -0.75 -3.23
N VAL A 63 -9.14 -1.05 -3.96
CA VAL A 63 -9.20 -1.63 -5.30
C VAL A 63 -8.53 -2.99 -5.26
N GLN A 64 -9.00 -3.93 -6.07
CA GLN A 64 -8.36 -5.25 -6.18
C GLN A 64 -7.65 -5.36 -7.51
N LEU A 65 -6.37 -5.68 -7.45
CA LEU A 65 -5.53 -5.89 -8.63
C LEU A 65 -4.80 -7.23 -8.49
N LYS A 66 -4.50 -7.84 -9.63
CA LYS A 66 -3.68 -9.04 -9.64
C LYS A 66 -2.22 -8.63 -9.50
N LEU A 67 -1.57 -9.09 -8.45
CA LEU A 67 -0.16 -8.85 -8.20
C LEU A 67 0.56 -10.18 -7.99
N PRO A 68 1.88 -10.23 -8.27
CA PRO A 68 2.65 -11.47 -8.04
C PRO A 68 2.63 -11.84 -6.57
N ALA A 69 2.35 -13.12 -6.29
CA ALA A 69 2.41 -13.68 -4.95
C ALA A 69 3.74 -14.42 -4.73
N ALA A 70 4.00 -14.84 -3.49
CA ALA A 70 5.23 -15.53 -3.14
C ALA A 70 5.42 -16.84 -3.93
N ASP A 71 4.33 -17.48 -4.34
CA ASP A 71 4.39 -18.72 -5.14
C ASP A 71 4.58 -18.48 -6.63
N GLY A 72 4.76 -17.23 -7.04
CA GLY A 72 4.95 -16.85 -8.44
C GLY A 72 3.66 -16.70 -9.24
N LYS A 73 2.52 -16.97 -8.64
CA LYS A 73 1.23 -16.82 -9.31
C LYS A 73 0.68 -15.41 -9.10
N MET A 74 -0.12 -14.95 -10.07
CA MET A 74 -0.84 -13.69 -9.94
C MET A 74 -2.10 -13.90 -9.12
N ARG A 75 -2.28 -13.11 -8.07
CA ARG A 75 -3.45 -13.22 -7.19
C ARG A 75 -4.07 -11.86 -6.95
N LEU A 76 -5.39 -11.84 -6.79
CA LEU A 76 -6.11 -10.62 -6.45
C LEU A 76 -5.63 -10.12 -5.08
N THR A 77 -5.25 -8.86 -5.04
CA THR A 77 -4.65 -8.23 -3.87
C THR A 77 -5.31 -6.89 -3.63
N ASP A 78 -5.68 -6.61 -2.39
CA ASP A 78 -6.22 -5.30 -2.03
C ASP A 78 -5.10 -4.26 -2.13
N VAL A 79 -5.38 -3.18 -2.85
CA VAL A 79 -4.43 -2.08 -3.03
C VAL A 79 -5.12 -0.75 -2.74
N LEU A 80 -4.31 0.25 -2.39
CA LEU A 80 -4.74 1.63 -2.21
C LEU A 80 -3.74 2.53 -2.91
N ASP A 81 -4.22 3.69 -3.39
CA ASP A 81 -3.34 4.70 -3.95
C ASP A 81 -2.58 5.42 -2.83
N THR A 82 -1.74 6.37 -3.19
CA THR A 82 -0.91 7.12 -2.22
C THR A 82 -1.76 7.74 -1.12
N LYS A 83 -2.86 8.38 -1.49
CA LYS A 83 -3.76 9.03 -0.54
C LYS A 83 -4.40 7.99 0.40
N GLY A 84 -4.84 6.87 -0.17
CA GLY A 84 -5.44 5.80 0.62
C GLY A 84 -4.44 5.18 1.60
N ILE A 85 -3.21 5.01 1.18
CA ILE A 85 -2.15 4.50 2.05
C ILE A 85 -1.85 5.48 3.19
N LEU A 86 -1.84 6.78 2.91
CA LEU A 86 -1.66 7.79 3.98
C LEU A 86 -2.76 7.68 5.04
N ARG A 87 -4.00 7.51 4.60
CA ARG A 87 -5.12 7.31 5.53
C ARG A 87 -4.98 6.03 6.32
N LEU A 88 -4.53 4.96 5.65
CA LEU A 88 -4.29 3.68 6.31
C LEU A 88 -3.24 3.82 7.42
N VAL A 89 -2.14 4.52 7.12
CA VAL A 89 -1.06 4.74 8.09
C VAL A 89 -1.59 5.47 9.32
N GLN A 90 -2.50 6.44 9.13
CA GLN A 90 -3.11 7.17 10.22
C GLN A 90 -4.04 6.29 11.08
N SER A 91 -4.56 5.22 10.48
CA SER A 91 -5.49 4.30 11.15
C SER A 91 -4.80 3.16 11.89
N VAL A 92 -3.51 2.96 11.65
CA VAL A 92 -2.74 1.85 12.22
C VAL A 92 -1.67 2.42 13.14
N PRO A 93 -1.83 2.29 14.47
CA PRO A 93 -0.79 2.75 15.40
C PRO A 93 0.53 2.02 15.13
N SER A 94 1.60 2.77 14.90
CA SER A 94 2.89 2.17 14.60
C SER A 94 4.03 3.16 14.84
N PRO A 95 5.14 2.73 15.45
CA PRO A 95 6.34 3.56 15.53
C PRO A 95 6.98 3.80 14.16
N LYS A 96 6.57 3.03 13.15
CA LYS A 96 7.06 3.16 11.78
C LYS A 96 6.25 4.15 10.94
N ALA A 97 5.18 4.72 11.51
CA ALA A 97 4.27 5.60 10.75
C ALA A 97 5.00 6.80 10.12
N GLU A 98 5.79 7.53 10.91
CA GLU A 98 6.48 8.71 10.38
C GLU A 98 7.53 8.38 9.32
N PRO A 99 8.46 7.44 9.55
CA PRO A 99 9.41 7.09 8.50
C PRO A 99 8.72 6.52 7.27
N PHE A 100 7.62 5.80 7.42
CA PHE A 100 6.87 5.25 6.29
C PHE A 100 6.24 6.38 5.46
N LYS A 101 5.66 7.39 6.11
CA LYS A 101 5.10 8.55 5.40
C LYS A 101 6.16 9.27 4.59
N MET A 102 7.35 9.43 5.14
CA MET A 102 8.47 10.07 4.43
C MET A 102 8.88 9.25 3.21
N TRP A 103 8.95 7.94 3.37
CA TRP A 103 9.26 7.05 2.27
C TRP A 103 8.20 7.13 1.17
N LEU A 104 6.93 7.16 1.56
CA LEU A 104 5.81 7.24 0.63
C LEU A 104 5.86 8.51 -0.21
N ALA A 105 6.16 9.64 0.43
CA ALA A 105 6.32 10.91 -0.26
C ALA A 105 7.46 10.85 -1.28
N LYS A 106 8.56 10.21 -0.93
CA LYS A 106 9.70 10.05 -1.83
C LYS A 106 9.35 9.18 -3.03
N VAL A 107 8.64 8.07 -2.80
CA VAL A 107 8.24 7.17 -3.89
C VAL A 107 7.37 7.91 -4.91
N GLY A 108 6.45 8.75 -4.46
CA GLY A 108 5.63 9.56 -5.34
C GLY A 108 6.46 10.56 -6.13
N SER A 109 7.40 11.23 -5.48
CA SER A 109 8.33 12.18 -6.10
C SER A 109 9.22 11.52 -7.14
N ASP A 110 9.76 10.34 -6.82
CA ASP A 110 10.66 9.62 -7.72
C ASP A 110 10.00 9.39 -9.08
N ARG A 111 8.71 9.09 -9.11
CA ARG A 111 8.01 8.88 -10.38
C ARG A 111 7.90 10.18 -11.18
N LEU A 112 7.64 11.29 -10.49
CA LEU A 112 7.60 12.60 -11.14
C LEU A 112 8.97 12.97 -11.70
N ASP A 113 10.03 12.67 -10.96
CA ASP A 113 11.40 12.93 -11.42
C ASP A 113 11.72 12.11 -12.67
N GLU A 114 11.28 10.86 -12.73
CA GLU A 114 11.47 10.02 -13.92
C GLU A 114 10.78 10.61 -15.15
N ILE A 115 9.63 11.24 -14.96
CA ILE A 115 8.87 11.88 -16.06
C ILE A 115 9.57 13.17 -16.47
N ALA A 116 10.05 13.93 -15.51
CA ALA A 116 10.68 15.24 -15.75
C ALA A 116 12.09 15.14 -16.33
N ASP A 117 12.75 14.02 -16.15
CA ASP A 117 14.13 13.79 -16.59
C ASP A 117 14.15 12.85 -17.78
N PRO A 118 14.07 13.39 -19.01
CA PRO A 118 14.04 12.58 -20.22
C PRO A 118 15.33 11.84 -20.52
#